data_49d5441e1ae568ec5f8e64b087be8c39
#
_entry.id   49d5441e1ae568ec5f8e64b087be8c39
#
_cell.length_a   1.000
_cell.length_b   1.000
_cell.length_c   1.000
_cell.angle_alpha   90.00
_cell.angle_beta   90.00
_cell.angle_gamma   90.00
#
_symmetry.space_group_name_H-M   'P 1'
#
loop_
_entity.id
_entity.type
_entity.pdbx_description
1 polymer ?
#
loop_
_entity_poly.entity_id
_entity_poly.type
_entity_poly.pdbx_seq_one_letter_code
_entity_poly.pdbx_strand_id
1 'polypeptide(L)'
;MVEMVQSEANAEFTVEGRRVIVVGAARSGLAAAELLAARGADVVVTDICTTVNQDLGRWSKRVTFELGEHRNQTFLSADLVVLSPGVSPEQSAVRTARESGIPVIGELELASRWLSGRVVAVTGTKGKSTTSLLAGRLLDAAGFSTLVGGNVGPALSAQVAQSTPDVIHVVETSSFQLELTEQFHPWIAVVLNVSPDHLDRHGTLERYTNAKAKILANQGDADWLVVNADDPQVLAMVDGSDARRLPFALDTSIPDGITLVDDVIARRMPSGSVPLVPRSAVQLIGRHLLQDVLAAVAIGVIVGATPEAMTRAVAAFEGLEHTLEPVRRIGGVQFINDSKATNLAAARHAIESLGPGLVPIVGGRFKGGDWRVLQDGLVQRAKALVAIGEARPQIVEVLGGSVPVHEADSLAEAVRMGFTLAAPRGTVLLAPACASFDMFQDYAERGRCFKEEVERLAGSVTEIGEQ
;
A
#
# COMPACT_ATOMS: atom_id res chain seq x y z
N MET A 1 -31.66 8.71 10.05
CA MET A 1 -32.19 8.24 8.73
C MET A 1 -31.13 7.56 7.87
N VAL A 2 -29.82 7.87 8.03
CA VAL A 2 -28.70 7.16 7.37
C VAL A 2 -28.41 5.79 8.02
N GLU A 3 -28.69 5.61 9.31
CA GLU A 3 -28.55 4.33 10.02
C GLU A 3 -29.49 3.22 9.54
N MET A 4 -30.65 3.56 8.95
CA MET A 4 -31.63 2.58 8.49
C MET A 4 -31.28 1.97 7.12
N VAL A 5 -30.59 2.70 6.23
CA VAL A 5 -30.33 2.24 4.86
C VAL A 5 -29.25 1.15 4.78
N GLN A 6 -28.20 1.22 5.65
CA GLN A 6 -27.20 0.16 5.72
C GLN A 6 -27.71 -1.13 6.39
N SER A 7 -28.67 -1.01 7.31
CA SER A 7 -29.27 -2.14 8.02
C SER A 7 -30.17 -3.01 7.11
N GLU A 8 -30.90 -2.42 6.17
CA GLU A 8 -31.84 -3.16 5.32
C GLU A 8 -31.15 -3.92 4.15
N ALA A 9 -30.10 -3.38 3.56
CA ALA A 9 -29.35 -4.05 2.48
C ALA A 9 -28.55 -5.27 2.99
N ASN A 10 -28.12 -5.30 4.25
CA ASN A 10 -27.35 -6.38 4.85
C ASN A 10 -28.19 -7.49 5.50
N ALA A 11 -29.50 -7.30 5.68
CA ALA A 11 -30.37 -8.27 6.37
C ALA A 11 -30.62 -9.58 5.58
N GLU A 12 -30.34 -9.61 4.28
CA GLU A 12 -30.60 -10.77 3.42
C GLU A 12 -29.38 -11.66 3.11
N PHE A 13 -28.14 -11.20 3.39
CA PHE A 13 -26.94 -11.98 3.05
C PHE A 13 -26.62 -13.00 4.15
N THR A 14 -27.02 -14.26 3.93
CA THR A 14 -26.70 -15.40 4.81
C THR A 14 -25.91 -16.47 4.08
N VAL A 15 -25.00 -17.12 4.80
CA VAL A 15 -24.20 -18.26 4.31
C VAL A 15 -24.44 -19.53 5.15
N GLU A 16 -25.34 -19.48 6.11
CA GLU A 16 -25.66 -20.65 6.97
C GLU A 16 -26.13 -21.83 6.15
N GLY A 17 -25.47 -22.98 6.32
CA GLY A 17 -25.75 -24.20 5.58
C GLY A 17 -25.35 -24.15 4.10
N ARG A 18 -24.79 -23.06 3.59
CA ARG A 18 -24.31 -22.96 2.21
C ARG A 18 -22.93 -23.58 2.05
N ARG A 19 -22.69 -24.17 0.90
CA ARG A 19 -21.37 -24.64 0.50
C ARG A 19 -20.60 -23.51 -0.17
N VAL A 20 -19.55 -23.04 0.49
CA VAL A 20 -18.74 -21.90 0.01
C VAL A 20 -17.33 -22.36 -0.34
N ILE A 21 -16.88 -22.05 -1.55
CA ILE A 21 -15.53 -22.35 -2.00
C ILE A 21 -14.68 -21.09 -1.85
N VAL A 22 -13.63 -21.18 -1.04
CA VAL A 22 -12.62 -20.12 -0.89
C VAL A 22 -11.39 -20.48 -1.72
N VAL A 23 -11.03 -19.62 -2.65
CA VAL A 23 -9.92 -19.85 -3.58
C VAL A 23 -8.70 -19.05 -3.15
N GLY A 24 -7.62 -19.77 -2.84
CA GLY A 24 -6.39 -19.23 -2.27
C GLY A 24 -6.30 -19.43 -0.76
N ALA A 25 -5.28 -20.17 -0.32
CA ALA A 25 -5.03 -20.53 1.08
C ALA A 25 -3.98 -19.63 1.76
N ALA A 26 -3.89 -18.37 1.34
CA ALA A 26 -3.05 -17.34 1.97
C ALA A 26 -3.88 -16.52 2.99
N ARG A 27 -3.27 -15.47 3.54
CA ARG A 27 -3.83 -14.65 4.63
C ARG A 27 -5.32 -14.28 4.45
N SER A 28 -5.70 -13.73 3.28
CA SER A 28 -7.08 -13.26 3.04
C SER A 28 -8.06 -14.42 2.90
N GLY A 29 -7.69 -15.48 2.18
CA GLY A 29 -8.55 -16.64 1.99
C GLY A 29 -8.79 -17.41 3.29
N LEU A 30 -7.75 -17.57 4.12
CA LEU A 30 -7.89 -18.22 5.43
C LEU A 30 -8.78 -17.40 6.38
N ALA A 31 -8.64 -16.07 6.40
CA ALA A 31 -9.52 -15.20 7.18
C ALA A 31 -10.98 -15.27 6.70
N ALA A 32 -11.21 -15.32 5.39
CA ALA A 32 -12.54 -15.52 4.83
C ALA A 32 -13.13 -16.90 5.22
N ALA A 33 -12.31 -17.94 5.19
CA ALA A 33 -12.76 -19.29 5.57
C ALA A 33 -13.13 -19.38 7.07
N GLU A 34 -12.36 -18.74 7.95
CA GLU A 34 -12.70 -18.64 9.38
C GLU A 34 -14.02 -17.89 9.60
N LEU A 35 -14.20 -16.75 8.95
CA LEU A 35 -15.41 -15.95 9.03
C LEU A 35 -16.65 -16.72 8.54
N LEU A 36 -16.54 -17.39 7.39
CA LEU A 36 -17.61 -18.18 6.79
C LEU A 36 -18.01 -19.36 7.67
N ALA A 37 -17.03 -20.11 8.19
CA ALA A 37 -17.26 -21.23 9.09
C ALA A 37 -17.93 -20.80 10.40
N ALA A 38 -17.50 -19.66 10.97
CA ALA A 38 -18.12 -19.06 12.16
C ALA A 38 -19.59 -18.64 11.91
N ARG A 39 -19.95 -18.35 10.65
CA ARG A 39 -21.32 -18.03 10.21
C ARG A 39 -22.11 -19.22 9.68
N GLY A 40 -21.62 -20.42 9.95
CA GLY A 40 -22.35 -21.67 9.67
C GLY A 40 -22.23 -22.22 8.25
N ALA A 41 -21.36 -21.67 7.40
CA ALA A 41 -21.11 -22.21 6.07
C ALA A 41 -20.28 -23.51 6.13
N ASP A 42 -20.48 -24.39 5.15
CA ASP A 42 -19.60 -25.52 4.87
C ASP A 42 -18.54 -25.06 3.83
N VAL A 43 -17.30 -24.92 4.28
CA VAL A 43 -16.24 -24.24 3.53
C VAL A 43 -15.26 -25.23 2.94
N VAL A 44 -14.96 -25.08 1.66
CA VAL A 44 -13.82 -25.75 1.00
C VAL A 44 -12.79 -24.69 0.63
N VAL A 45 -11.59 -24.77 1.21
CA VAL A 45 -10.45 -23.94 0.81
C VAL A 45 -9.66 -24.69 -0.25
N THR A 46 -9.47 -24.07 -1.42
CA THR A 46 -8.70 -24.69 -2.49
C THR A 46 -7.52 -23.80 -2.91
N ASP A 47 -6.35 -24.42 -3.13
CA ASP A 47 -5.13 -23.75 -3.61
C ASP A 47 -4.34 -24.65 -4.54
N ILE A 48 -3.61 -24.05 -5.50
CA ILE A 48 -2.66 -24.76 -6.37
C ILE A 48 -1.40 -25.19 -5.61
N CYS A 49 -1.05 -24.51 -4.52
CA CYS A 49 0.02 -24.94 -3.62
C CYS A 49 -0.39 -26.23 -2.89
N THR A 50 0.57 -27.13 -2.74
CA THR A 50 0.37 -28.41 -2.03
C THR A 50 0.46 -28.30 -0.52
N THR A 51 0.93 -27.15 0.00
CA THR A 51 1.12 -26.90 1.43
C THR A 51 0.57 -25.55 1.82
N VAL A 52 0.03 -25.48 3.04
CA VAL A 52 -0.40 -24.23 3.71
C VAL A 52 0.49 -24.04 4.92
N ASN A 53 0.99 -22.83 5.13
CA ASN A 53 1.86 -22.50 6.25
C ASN A 53 1.04 -22.27 7.55
N GLN A 54 0.18 -23.23 7.89
CA GLN A 54 -0.62 -23.24 9.13
C GLN A 54 -0.92 -24.67 9.58
N ASP A 55 -1.17 -24.83 10.87
CA ASP A 55 -1.66 -26.10 11.42
C ASP A 55 -3.12 -26.33 11.01
N LEU A 56 -3.34 -27.30 10.12
CA LEU A 56 -4.67 -27.65 9.64
C LEU A 56 -5.54 -28.31 10.72
N GLY A 57 -4.96 -28.86 11.77
CA GLY A 57 -5.69 -29.53 12.87
C GLY A 57 -6.52 -28.59 13.74
N ARG A 58 -6.24 -27.29 13.71
CA ARG A 58 -6.99 -26.26 14.47
C ARG A 58 -8.33 -25.84 13.84
N TRP A 59 -8.53 -26.20 12.57
CA TRP A 59 -9.69 -25.71 11.82
C TRP A 59 -11.00 -26.39 12.24
N SER A 60 -12.10 -25.65 12.16
CA SER A 60 -13.44 -26.16 12.35
C SER A 60 -13.71 -27.36 11.44
N LYS A 61 -14.48 -28.33 11.91
CA LYS A 61 -14.95 -29.46 11.07
C LYS A 61 -15.75 -29.03 9.83
N ARG A 62 -16.19 -27.76 9.79
CA ARG A 62 -16.85 -27.15 8.64
C ARG A 62 -15.89 -26.68 7.54
N VAL A 63 -14.57 -26.74 7.79
CA VAL A 63 -13.56 -26.30 6.80
C VAL A 63 -12.78 -27.51 6.31
N THR A 64 -12.77 -27.73 5.02
CA THR A 64 -11.97 -28.75 4.35
C THR A 64 -10.97 -28.09 3.40
N PHE A 65 -9.84 -28.76 3.15
CA PHE A 65 -8.78 -28.25 2.28
C PHE A 65 -8.60 -29.16 1.07
N GLU A 66 -8.64 -28.59 -0.13
CA GLU A 66 -8.29 -29.23 -1.41
C GLU A 66 -7.05 -28.50 -1.98
N LEU A 67 -5.87 -29.08 -1.79
CA LEU A 67 -4.59 -28.47 -2.16
C LEU A 67 -3.95 -29.18 -3.36
N GLY A 68 -3.17 -28.43 -4.15
CA GLY A 68 -2.42 -28.92 -5.30
C GLY A 68 -3.10 -28.68 -6.64
N GLU A 69 -4.42 -28.64 -6.68
CA GLU A 69 -5.18 -28.38 -7.89
C GLU A 69 -6.54 -27.75 -7.60
N HIS A 70 -7.12 -27.08 -8.60
CA HIS A 70 -8.51 -26.62 -8.57
C HIS A 70 -9.40 -27.57 -9.38
N ARG A 71 -10.33 -28.26 -8.73
CA ARG A 71 -11.23 -29.22 -9.36
C ARG A 71 -12.53 -28.56 -9.79
N ASN A 72 -12.83 -28.60 -11.09
CA ASN A 72 -14.08 -28.01 -11.61
C ASN A 72 -15.32 -28.52 -10.87
N GLN A 73 -15.36 -29.82 -10.48
CA GLN A 73 -16.48 -30.39 -9.75
C GLN A 73 -16.72 -29.74 -8.40
N THR A 74 -15.65 -29.33 -7.69
CA THR A 74 -15.74 -28.60 -6.43
C THR A 74 -16.42 -27.26 -6.66
N PHE A 75 -16.00 -26.51 -7.69
CA PHE A 75 -16.59 -25.21 -8.01
C PHE A 75 -18.06 -25.32 -8.42
N LEU A 76 -18.41 -26.31 -9.23
CA LEU A 76 -19.80 -26.54 -9.69
C LEU A 76 -20.76 -26.98 -8.56
N SER A 77 -20.24 -27.43 -7.43
CA SER A 77 -21.00 -27.76 -6.23
C SER A 77 -21.19 -26.60 -5.24
N ALA A 78 -20.69 -25.42 -5.58
CA ALA A 78 -20.73 -24.27 -4.70
C ALA A 78 -22.04 -23.49 -4.80
N ASP A 79 -22.47 -22.92 -3.66
CA ASP A 79 -23.51 -21.88 -3.62
C ASP A 79 -22.89 -20.47 -3.75
N LEU A 80 -21.59 -20.36 -3.45
CA LEU A 80 -20.80 -19.12 -3.52
C LEU A 80 -19.31 -19.45 -3.67
N VAL A 81 -18.61 -18.68 -4.49
CA VAL A 81 -17.13 -18.71 -4.59
C VAL A 81 -16.57 -17.40 -4.10
N VAL A 82 -15.58 -17.47 -3.20
CA VAL A 82 -14.87 -16.32 -2.65
C VAL A 82 -13.41 -16.36 -3.09
N LEU A 83 -12.94 -15.32 -3.78
CA LEU A 83 -11.57 -15.23 -4.29
C LEU A 83 -10.67 -14.43 -3.36
N SER A 84 -9.49 -14.98 -3.08
CA SER A 84 -8.38 -14.18 -2.54
C SER A 84 -7.85 -13.20 -3.61
N PRO A 85 -7.33 -12.02 -3.24
CA PRO A 85 -6.89 -10.99 -4.21
C PRO A 85 -5.84 -11.48 -5.23
N GLY A 86 -4.99 -12.43 -4.84
CA GLY A 86 -3.95 -13.02 -5.71
C GLY A 86 -4.49 -13.97 -6.78
N VAL A 87 -5.73 -14.43 -6.65
CA VAL A 87 -6.35 -15.38 -7.58
C VAL A 87 -6.96 -14.63 -8.76
N SER A 88 -6.66 -15.11 -9.97
CA SER A 88 -7.25 -14.52 -11.18
C SER A 88 -8.72 -14.94 -11.34
N PRO A 89 -9.65 -14.00 -11.58
CA PRO A 89 -11.02 -14.32 -11.91
C PRO A 89 -11.17 -15.03 -13.27
N GLU A 90 -10.13 -14.96 -14.10
CA GLU A 90 -10.06 -15.64 -15.41
C GLU A 90 -9.56 -17.08 -15.32
N GLN A 91 -9.29 -17.58 -14.12
CA GLN A 91 -8.89 -18.95 -13.90
C GLN A 91 -10.01 -19.92 -14.34
N SER A 92 -9.63 -21.03 -14.98
CA SER A 92 -10.57 -21.93 -15.64
C SER A 92 -11.72 -22.40 -14.72
N ALA A 93 -11.42 -22.84 -13.51
CA ALA A 93 -12.43 -23.31 -12.56
C ALA A 93 -13.35 -22.18 -12.08
N VAL A 94 -12.83 -20.95 -11.88
CA VAL A 94 -13.62 -19.77 -11.51
C VAL A 94 -14.55 -19.37 -12.65
N ARG A 95 -14.06 -19.38 -13.89
CA ARG A 95 -14.86 -19.10 -15.08
C ARG A 95 -15.99 -20.12 -15.24
N THR A 96 -15.70 -21.40 -15.07
CA THR A 96 -16.71 -22.47 -15.10
C THR A 96 -17.82 -22.22 -14.07
N ALA A 97 -17.49 -21.79 -12.84
CA ALA A 97 -18.48 -21.43 -11.83
C ALA A 97 -19.38 -20.27 -12.29
N ARG A 98 -18.78 -19.18 -12.81
CA ARG A 98 -19.53 -18.03 -13.32
C ARG A 98 -20.46 -18.37 -14.49
N GLU A 99 -19.97 -19.14 -15.45
CA GLU A 99 -20.75 -19.61 -16.61
C GLU A 99 -21.93 -20.49 -16.18
N SER A 100 -21.81 -21.15 -15.02
CA SER A 100 -22.89 -21.96 -14.41
C SER A 100 -23.81 -21.14 -13.50
N GLY A 101 -23.65 -19.79 -13.44
CA GLY A 101 -24.50 -18.91 -12.66
C GLY A 101 -24.18 -18.88 -11.17
N ILE A 102 -23.03 -19.43 -10.72
CA ILE A 102 -22.60 -19.41 -9.33
C ILE A 102 -21.99 -18.05 -9.03
N PRO A 103 -22.44 -17.33 -7.97
CA PRO A 103 -21.88 -16.06 -7.58
C PRO A 103 -20.39 -16.18 -7.23
N VAL A 104 -19.58 -15.21 -7.71
CA VAL A 104 -18.14 -15.14 -7.44
C VAL A 104 -17.81 -13.74 -6.96
N ILE A 105 -17.41 -13.61 -5.71
CA ILE A 105 -17.05 -12.34 -5.07
C ILE A 105 -15.63 -12.36 -4.50
N GLY A 106 -15.08 -11.19 -4.15
CA GLY A 106 -13.80 -11.08 -3.46
C GLY A 106 -13.96 -11.13 -1.93
N GLU A 107 -12.84 -11.38 -1.24
CA GLU A 107 -12.79 -11.33 0.24
C GLU A 107 -13.22 -9.97 0.79
N LEU A 108 -12.84 -8.87 0.14
CA LEU A 108 -13.22 -7.51 0.49
C LEU A 108 -14.75 -7.33 0.44
N GLU A 109 -15.37 -7.79 -0.63
CA GLU A 109 -16.83 -7.77 -0.80
C GLU A 109 -17.53 -8.62 0.26
N LEU A 110 -17.06 -9.85 0.49
CA LEU A 110 -17.58 -10.74 1.51
C LEU A 110 -17.60 -10.08 2.89
N ALA A 111 -16.46 -9.56 3.32
CA ALA A 111 -16.30 -8.96 4.64
C ALA A 111 -17.17 -7.71 4.80
N SER A 112 -17.22 -6.85 3.77
CA SER A 112 -17.97 -5.58 3.82
C SER A 112 -19.47 -5.78 4.07
N ARG A 113 -20.02 -6.91 3.63
CA ARG A 113 -21.44 -7.24 3.84
C ARG A 113 -21.84 -7.45 5.31
N TRP A 114 -20.85 -7.59 6.21
CA TRP A 114 -21.08 -7.82 7.64
C TRP A 114 -20.41 -6.78 8.55
N LEU A 115 -19.86 -5.73 7.99
CA LEU A 115 -19.36 -4.62 8.80
C LEU A 115 -20.53 -3.79 9.34
N SER A 116 -20.43 -3.45 10.63
CA SER A 116 -21.37 -2.52 11.28
C SER A 116 -20.81 -1.10 11.34
N GLY A 117 -19.47 -0.97 11.31
CA GLY A 117 -18.77 0.30 11.36
C GLY A 117 -18.61 0.96 9.98
N ARG A 118 -18.29 2.26 9.99
CA ARG A 118 -18.04 3.02 8.77
C ARG A 118 -16.72 2.62 8.10
N VAL A 119 -16.66 2.72 6.78
CA VAL A 119 -15.47 2.37 6.01
C VAL A 119 -14.85 3.62 5.38
N VAL A 120 -13.55 3.81 5.62
CA VAL A 120 -12.66 4.72 4.88
C VAL A 120 -11.80 3.83 3.98
N ALA A 121 -12.05 3.85 2.67
CA ALA A 121 -11.31 3.03 1.72
C ALA A 121 -10.26 3.85 0.99
N VAL A 122 -9.04 3.34 0.90
CA VAL A 122 -7.90 4.03 0.26
C VAL A 122 -7.39 3.22 -0.92
N THR A 123 -7.42 3.80 -2.12
CA THR A 123 -6.83 3.22 -3.33
C THR A 123 -5.86 4.17 -4.02
N GLY A 124 -5.10 3.65 -4.94
CA GLY A 124 -4.09 4.35 -5.73
C GLY A 124 -3.05 3.36 -6.28
N THR A 125 -2.17 3.81 -7.12
CA THR A 125 -1.01 3.01 -7.53
C THR A 125 0.02 2.99 -6.41
N LYS A 126 0.36 4.14 -5.86
CA LYS A 126 1.35 4.32 -4.76
C LYS A 126 0.72 5.08 -3.59
N GLY A 127 1.35 5.02 -2.42
CA GLY A 127 0.96 5.79 -1.23
C GLY A 127 -0.12 5.15 -0.35
N LYS A 128 -0.84 4.15 -0.83
CA LYS A 128 -1.96 3.51 -0.12
C LYS A 128 -1.66 3.16 1.33
N SER A 129 -0.59 2.41 1.56
CA SER A 129 -0.22 1.93 2.92
C SER A 129 0.15 3.08 3.85
N THR A 130 0.93 4.05 3.36
CA THR A 130 1.28 5.26 4.12
C THR A 130 0.03 6.02 4.54
N THR A 131 -0.84 6.32 3.57
CA THR A 131 -2.09 7.04 3.81
C THR A 131 -3.00 6.27 4.77
N SER A 132 -3.21 4.96 4.57
CA SER A 132 -4.10 4.16 5.43
C SER A 132 -3.61 4.08 6.87
N LEU A 133 -2.31 3.84 7.08
CA LEU A 133 -1.75 3.76 8.43
C LEU A 133 -1.69 5.12 9.13
N LEU A 134 -1.36 6.19 8.40
CA LEU A 134 -1.39 7.54 8.96
C LEU A 134 -2.83 7.97 9.27
N ALA A 135 -3.80 7.69 8.39
CA ALA A 135 -5.22 7.95 8.64
C ALA A 135 -5.71 7.22 9.89
N GLY A 136 -5.37 5.94 10.06
CA GLY A 136 -5.70 5.20 11.28
C GLY A 136 -5.17 5.88 12.54
N ARG A 137 -3.87 6.22 12.58
CA ARG A 137 -3.27 6.93 13.72
C ARG A 137 -3.89 8.30 13.97
N LEU A 138 -4.28 9.00 12.91
CA LEU A 138 -4.91 10.31 13.01
C LEU A 138 -6.31 10.20 13.62
N LEU A 139 -7.08 9.20 13.19
CA LEU A 139 -8.41 8.90 13.75
C LEU A 139 -8.31 8.47 15.22
N ASP A 140 -7.37 7.61 15.57
CA ASP A 140 -7.11 7.22 16.98
C ASP A 140 -6.74 8.44 17.84
N ALA A 141 -5.84 9.32 17.34
CA ALA A 141 -5.44 10.55 18.03
C ALA A 141 -6.61 11.55 18.20
N ALA A 142 -7.63 11.46 17.33
CA ALA A 142 -8.86 12.22 17.40
C ALA A 142 -9.92 11.57 18.31
N GLY A 143 -9.64 10.38 18.87
CA GLY A 143 -10.52 9.70 19.83
C GLY A 143 -11.52 8.71 19.22
N PHE A 144 -11.38 8.38 17.94
CA PHE A 144 -12.19 7.34 17.29
C PHE A 144 -11.63 5.94 17.55
N SER A 145 -12.49 4.94 17.64
CA SER A 145 -12.09 3.53 17.61
C SER A 145 -11.81 3.12 16.18
N THR A 146 -10.57 2.72 15.87
CA THR A 146 -10.14 2.52 14.48
C THR A 146 -9.52 1.15 14.27
N LEU A 147 -9.87 0.49 13.17
CA LEU A 147 -9.24 -0.74 12.70
C LEU A 147 -8.65 -0.52 11.30
N VAL A 148 -7.33 -0.70 11.17
CA VAL A 148 -6.66 -0.59 9.86
C VAL A 148 -6.40 -1.97 9.29
N GLY A 149 -6.73 -2.18 8.01
CA GLY A 149 -6.52 -3.48 7.37
C GLY A 149 -6.80 -3.50 5.86
N GLY A 150 -7.09 -4.70 5.35
CA GLY A 150 -7.32 -4.93 3.92
C GLY A 150 -6.08 -5.44 3.20
N ASN A 151 -5.60 -4.73 2.19
CA ASN A 151 -4.37 -5.10 1.46
C ASN A 151 -3.11 -4.97 2.34
N VAL A 152 -3.07 -4.03 3.26
CA VAL A 152 -2.08 -3.90 4.33
C VAL A 152 -2.67 -4.40 5.66
N GLY A 153 -1.84 -4.93 6.56
CA GLY A 153 -2.29 -5.41 7.86
C GLY A 153 -3.20 -6.65 7.80
N PRO A 154 -4.13 -6.84 8.75
CA PRO A 154 -5.11 -7.92 8.73
C PRO A 154 -6.05 -7.83 7.53
N ALA A 155 -6.50 -8.98 7.00
CA ALA A 155 -7.57 -9.02 6.02
C ALA A 155 -8.89 -8.47 6.62
N LEU A 156 -9.76 -7.89 5.79
CA LEU A 156 -10.99 -7.27 6.31
C LEU A 156 -11.91 -8.31 6.98
N SER A 157 -11.94 -9.55 6.48
CA SER A 157 -12.66 -10.66 7.07
C SER A 157 -12.25 -10.96 8.53
N ALA A 158 -10.98 -10.73 8.89
CA ALA A 158 -10.50 -10.92 10.25
C ALA A 158 -10.97 -9.82 11.23
N GLN A 159 -11.49 -8.70 10.72
CA GLN A 159 -11.95 -7.57 11.52
C GLN A 159 -13.47 -7.59 11.78
N VAL A 160 -14.23 -8.40 11.05
CA VAL A 160 -15.70 -8.41 11.12
C VAL A 160 -16.22 -8.65 12.54
N ALA A 161 -15.58 -9.54 13.30
CA ALA A 161 -15.98 -9.83 14.68
C ALA A 161 -15.77 -8.65 15.65
N GLN A 162 -14.94 -7.68 15.29
CA GLN A 162 -14.64 -6.47 16.07
C GLN A 162 -15.39 -5.25 15.55
N SER A 163 -16.17 -5.39 14.47
CA SER A 163 -16.90 -4.30 13.84
C SER A 163 -18.13 -3.94 14.67
N THR A 164 -18.17 -2.73 15.18
CA THR A 164 -19.33 -2.11 15.85
C THR A 164 -19.66 -0.79 15.15
N PRO A 165 -20.84 -0.20 15.35
CA PRO A 165 -21.22 1.08 14.75
C PRO A 165 -20.26 2.24 15.05
N ASP A 166 -19.51 2.16 16.17
CA ASP A 166 -18.57 3.20 16.60
C ASP A 166 -17.17 3.01 16.01
N VAL A 167 -16.90 1.87 15.34
CA VAL A 167 -15.62 1.58 14.73
C VAL A 167 -15.53 2.19 13.34
N ILE A 168 -14.38 2.82 13.03
CA ILE A 168 -14.02 3.24 11.68
C ILE A 168 -13.00 2.25 11.12
N HIS A 169 -13.37 1.55 10.04
CA HIS A 169 -12.46 0.67 9.31
C HIS A 169 -11.69 1.48 8.27
N VAL A 170 -10.38 1.63 8.41
CA VAL A 170 -9.51 2.19 7.38
C VAL A 170 -8.96 1.05 6.53
N VAL A 171 -9.44 0.94 5.30
CA VAL A 171 -9.22 -0.21 4.44
C VAL A 171 -8.35 0.16 3.25
N GLU A 172 -7.10 -0.34 3.23
CA GLU A 172 -6.30 -0.27 2.01
C GLU A 172 -6.88 -1.22 0.97
N THR A 173 -7.17 -0.70 -0.24
CA THR A 173 -7.76 -1.49 -1.32
C THR A 173 -6.87 -1.51 -2.57
N SER A 174 -6.59 -2.72 -3.08
CA SER A 174 -5.94 -2.92 -4.38
C SER A 174 -6.94 -2.98 -5.53
N SER A 175 -6.46 -2.80 -6.76
CA SER A 175 -7.30 -3.00 -7.96
C SER A 175 -7.87 -4.42 -8.04
N PHE A 176 -7.12 -5.44 -7.58
CA PHE A 176 -7.54 -6.83 -7.56
C PHE A 176 -8.68 -7.10 -6.59
N GLN A 177 -8.70 -6.41 -5.45
CA GLN A 177 -9.80 -6.50 -4.50
C GLN A 177 -11.03 -5.78 -5.02
N LEU A 178 -10.85 -4.57 -5.56
CA LEU A 178 -11.95 -3.74 -6.07
C LEU A 178 -12.62 -4.34 -7.32
N GLU A 179 -11.88 -5.03 -8.20
CA GLU A 179 -12.49 -5.65 -9.39
C GLU A 179 -13.59 -6.67 -9.07
N LEU A 180 -13.59 -7.22 -7.84
CA LEU A 180 -14.51 -8.24 -7.36
C LEU A 180 -15.55 -7.72 -6.36
N THR A 181 -15.72 -6.39 -6.28
CA THR A 181 -16.74 -5.75 -5.45
C THR A 181 -18.03 -5.51 -6.23
N GLU A 182 -19.17 -5.61 -5.52
CA GLU A 182 -20.52 -5.37 -6.01
C GLU A 182 -21.28 -4.36 -5.12
N GLN A 183 -21.32 -4.59 -3.81
CA GLN A 183 -22.03 -3.78 -2.82
C GLN A 183 -21.09 -3.00 -1.88
N PHE A 184 -19.77 -3.16 -2.03
CA PHE A 184 -18.78 -2.46 -1.23
C PHE A 184 -19.04 -0.95 -1.28
N HIS A 185 -19.32 -0.35 -0.11
CA HIS A 185 -19.76 1.03 0.03
C HIS A 185 -18.91 1.76 1.07
N PRO A 186 -17.83 2.45 0.70
CA PRO A 186 -17.08 3.29 1.64
C PRO A 186 -17.80 4.61 1.89
N TRP A 187 -17.94 4.99 3.17
CA TRP A 187 -18.34 6.32 3.59
C TRP A 187 -17.36 7.41 3.11
N ILE A 188 -16.04 7.10 3.15
CA ILE A 188 -15.01 7.96 2.57
C ILE A 188 -14.18 7.10 1.60
N ALA A 189 -14.18 7.46 0.32
CA ALA A 189 -13.26 6.92 -0.65
C ALA A 189 -12.08 7.88 -0.85
N VAL A 190 -10.88 7.34 -0.94
CA VAL A 190 -9.63 8.10 -1.19
C VAL A 190 -8.94 7.57 -2.42
N VAL A 191 -8.69 8.44 -3.40
CA VAL A 191 -7.99 8.11 -4.63
C VAL A 191 -6.72 8.94 -4.74
N LEU A 192 -5.56 8.27 -4.56
CA LEU A 192 -4.27 8.96 -4.43
C LEU A 192 -3.63 9.28 -5.78
N ASN A 193 -3.53 8.31 -6.66
CA ASN A 193 -2.89 8.45 -7.97
C ASN A 193 -3.19 7.24 -8.85
N VAL A 194 -3.08 7.42 -10.18
CA VAL A 194 -3.20 6.35 -11.17
C VAL A 194 -2.04 6.43 -12.15
N SER A 195 -1.21 5.40 -12.18
CA SER A 195 -0.13 5.23 -13.16
C SER A 195 -0.04 3.76 -13.58
N PRO A 196 0.56 3.45 -14.73
CA PRO A 196 0.67 2.06 -15.20
C PRO A 196 1.31 1.14 -14.16
N ASP A 197 0.56 0.13 -13.72
CA ASP A 197 1.02 -0.95 -12.83
C ASP A 197 0.14 -2.19 -13.08
N HIS A 198 0.64 -3.37 -12.79
CA HIS A 198 -0.11 -4.64 -12.92
C HIS A 198 -0.78 -4.86 -14.29
N LEU A 199 -0.14 -4.39 -15.38
CA LEU A 199 -0.66 -4.56 -16.74
C LEU A 199 -0.59 -6.02 -17.23
N ASP A 200 0.27 -6.83 -16.63
CA ASP A 200 0.30 -8.29 -16.78
C ASP A 200 -1.03 -8.95 -16.38
N ARG A 201 -1.74 -8.38 -15.41
CA ARG A 201 -3.05 -8.85 -14.93
C ARG A 201 -4.22 -8.13 -15.62
N HIS A 202 -4.21 -6.81 -15.67
CA HIS A 202 -5.33 -6.02 -16.19
C HIS A 202 -5.29 -5.84 -17.72
N GLY A 203 -4.14 -6.07 -18.36
CA GLY A 203 -3.92 -5.92 -19.79
C GLY A 203 -3.76 -4.46 -20.24
N THR A 204 -4.61 -3.55 -19.80
CA THR A 204 -4.56 -2.12 -20.18
C THR A 204 -4.66 -1.20 -18.96
N LEU A 205 -4.15 0.05 -19.11
CA LEU A 205 -4.29 1.08 -18.08
C LEU A 205 -5.78 1.41 -17.83
N GLU A 206 -6.59 1.41 -18.86
CA GLU A 206 -8.03 1.64 -18.75
C GLU A 206 -8.72 0.62 -17.85
N ARG A 207 -8.47 -0.68 -18.07
CA ARG A 207 -9.03 -1.75 -17.20
C ARG A 207 -8.53 -1.64 -15.77
N TYR A 208 -7.27 -1.28 -15.57
CA TYR A 208 -6.70 -1.03 -14.24
C TYR A 208 -7.40 0.14 -13.55
N THR A 209 -7.62 1.25 -14.26
CA THR A 209 -8.31 2.43 -13.76
C THR A 209 -9.77 2.11 -13.44
N ASN A 210 -10.47 1.40 -14.33
CA ASN A 210 -11.85 0.97 -14.12
C ASN A 210 -12.01 0.03 -12.93
N ALA A 211 -11.04 -0.86 -12.68
CA ALA A 211 -11.03 -1.68 -11.47
C ALA A 211 -10.93 -0.83 -10.20
N LYS A 212 -10.09 0.22 -10.18
CA LYS A 212 -10.01 1.15 -9.05
C LYS A 212 -11.27 2.01 -8.89
N ALA A 213 -11.87 2.44 -10.00
CA ALA A 213 -13.08 3.26 -9.99
C ALA A 213 -14.27 2.58 -9.29
N LYS A 214 -14.26 1.25 -9.16
CA LYS A 214 -15.27 0.52 -8.39
C LYS A 214 -15.35 0.92 -6.91
N ILE A 215 -14.33 1.56 -6.36
CA ILE A 215 -14.39 2.14 -5.00
C ILE A 215 -15.50 3.18 -4.86
N LEU A 216 -15.95 3.78 -5.96
CA LEU A 216 -16.97 4.82 -6.01
C LEU A 216 -18.35 4.29 -6.36
N ALA A 217 -18.47 3.03 -6.82
CA ALA A 217 -19.65 2.50 -7.50
C ALA A 217 -20.95 2.60 -6.69
N ASN A 218 -20.86 2.57 -5.35
CA ASN A 218 -22.02 2.61 -4.47
C ASN A 218 -22.06 3.88 -3.59
N GLN A 219 -21.18 4.87 -3.86
CA GLN A 219 -21.22 6.16 -3.14
C GLN A 219 -22.34 7.06 -3.66
N GLY A 220 -22.96 7.81 -2.74
CA GLY A 220 -23.95 8.83 -3.03
C GLY A 220 -23.58 10.20 -2.45
N ASP A 221 -24.52 11.13 -2.45
CA ASP A 221 -24.36 12.52 -1.99
C ASP A 221 -24.12 12.68 -0.48
N ALA A 222 -24.37 11.63 0.31
CA ALA A 222 -24.05 11.58 1.74
C ALA A 222 -22.58 11.19 2.02
N ASP A 223 -21.90 10.62 1.04
CA ASP A 223 -20.53 10.10 1.17
C ASP A 223 -19.49 11.14 0.77
N TRP A 224 -18.21 10.80 1.04
CA TRP A 224 -17.08 11.68 0.77
C TRP A 224 -16.08 11.04 -0.18
N LEU A 225 -15.51 11.86 -1.03
CA LEU A 225 -14.46 11.49 -1.97
C LEU A 225 -13.25 12.42 -1.82
N VAL A 226 -12.16 11.87 -1.30
CA VAL A 226 -10.86 12.54 -1.21
C VAL A 226 -10.07 12.25 -2.48
N VAL A 227 -9.74 13.29 -3.27
CA VAL A 227 -9.14 13.14 -4.59
C VAL A 227 -7.86 13.96 -4.75
N ASN A 228 -6.87 13.38 -5.41
CA ASN A 228 -5.66 14.10 -5.80
C ASN A 228 -5.92 14.98 -7.01
N ALA A 229 -5.96 16.30 -6.82
CA ALA A 229 -6.18 17.26 -7.91
C ALA A 229 -4.92 17.51 -8.76
N ASP A 230 -3.75 17.04 -8.35
CA ASP A 230 -2.52 17.07 -9.14
C ASP A 230 -2.45 15.92 -10.17
N ASP A 231 -3.35 14.94 -10.11
CA ASP A 231 -3.35 13.77 -11.00
C ASP A 231 -4.54 13.81 -11.97
N PRO A 232 -4.31 14.12 -13.26
CA PRO A 232 -5.39 14.18 -14.26
C PRO A 232 -6.12 12.85 -14.49
N GLN A 233 -5.43 11.70 -14.28
CA GLN A 233 -6.05 10.38 -14.41
C GLN A 233 -7.05 10.14 -13.26
N VAL A 234 -6.71 10.61 -12.05
CA VAL A 234 -7.62 10.58 -10.90
C VAL A 234 -8.84 11.44 -11.18
N LEU A 235 -8.63 12.69 -11.65
CA LEU A 235 -9.75 13.60 -11.95
C LEU A 235 -10.70 13.01 -13.00
N ALA A 236 -10.14 12.42 -14.06
CA ALA A 236 -10.94 11.75 -15.09
C ALA A 236 -11.68 10.51 -14.56
N MET A 237 -11.05 9.73 -13.65
CA MET A 237 -11.66 8.53 -13.07
C MET A 237 -12.85 8.85 -12.17
N VAL A 238 -12.82 9.98 -11.47
CA VAL A 238 -13.87 10.37 -10.50
C VAL A 238 -14.93 11.30 -11.09
N ASP A 239 -14.82 11.61 -12.36
CA ASP A 239 -15.81 12.43 -13.05
C ASP A 239 -17.17 11.70 -13.07
N GLY A 240 -18.26 12.45 -12.79
CA GLY A 240 -19.61 11.87 -12.66
C GLY A 240 -19.93 11.23 -11.30
N SER A 241 -19.03 11.22 -10.29
CA SER A 241 -19.37 10.77 -8.95
C SER A 241 -20.24 11.80 -8.22
N ASP A 242 -21.32 11.35 -7.56
CA ASP A 242 -22.25 12.18 -6.78
C ASP A 242 -21.71 12.47 -5.35
N ALA A 243 -20.66 11.80 -4.91
CA ALA A 243 -20.06 11.98 -3.58
C ALA A 243 -19.49 13.41 -3.39
N ARG A 244 -19.54 13.91 -2.16
CA ARG A 244 -18.96 15.20 -1.78
C ARG A 244 -17.45 15.18 -1.93
N ARG A 245 -16.91 16.01 -2.79
CA ARG A 245 -15.46 16.02 -3.06
C ARG A 245 -14.71 16.92 -2.08
N LEU A 246 -13.63 16.40 -1.52
CA LEU A 246 -12.60 17.16 -0.82
C LEU A 246 -11.25 16.91 -1.52
N PRO A 247 -10.84 17.78 -2.46
CA PRO A 247 -9.59 17.61 -3.17
C PRO A 247 -8.39 17.94 -2.28
N PHE A 248 -7.24 17.32 -2.60
CA PHE A 248 -5.93 17.73 -2.10
C PHE A 248 -4.96 17.96 -3.26
N ALA A 249 -4.05 18.91 -3.10
CA ALA A 249 -3.03 19.24 -4.10
C ALA A 249 -1.80 19.89 -3.48
N LEU A 250 -0.65 19.69 -4.14
CA LEU A 250 0.61 20.42 -3.86
C LEU A 250 0.95 21.43 -4.97
N ASP A 251 0.62 21.13 -6.23
CA ASP A 251 0.95 21.93 -7.41
C ASP A 251 -0.23 22.71 -7.94
N THR A 252 -1.37 22.04 -8.01
CA THR A 252 -2.58 22.62 -8.59
C THR A 252 -3.24 23.57 -7.59
N SER A 253 -3.56 24.78 -8.05
CA SER A 253 -4.35 25.70 -7.25
C SER A 253 -5.80 25.24 -7.17
N ILE A 254 -6.26 24.92 -5.98
CA ILE A 254 -7.63 24.49 -5.69
C ILE A 254 -8.37 25.55 -4.89
N PRO A 255 -9.64 25.88 -5.21
CA PRO A 255 -10.41 26.90 -4.49
C PRO A 255 -10.93 26.41 -3.12
N ASP A 256 -11.20 25.12 -2.99
CA ASP A 256 -11.57 24.44 -1.74
C ASP A 256 -10.84 23.09 -1.69
N GLY A 257 -10.19 22.78 -0.58
CA GLY A 257 -9.45 21.51 -0.39
C GLY A 257 -8.25 21.63 0.53
N ILE A 258 -7.46 20.56 0.57
CA ILE A 258 -6.26 20.47 1.42
C ILE A 258 -5.02 20.77 0.59
N THR A 259 -4.24 21.74 1.00
CA THR A 259 -3.02 22.16 0.28
C THR A 259 -1.99 22.74 1.25
N LEU A 260 -0.80 23.06 0.72
CA LEU A 260 0.24 23.74 1.47
C LEU A 260 0.11 25.26 1.26
N VAL A 261 -0.03 26.02 2.35
CA VAL A 261 -0.07 27.49 2.37
C VAL A 261 0.94 27.98 3.38
N ASP A 262 1.92 28.78 2.95
CA ASP A 262 2.96 29.34 3.83
C ASP A 262 3.63 28.31 4.76
N ASP A 263 4.00 27.15 4.19
CA ASP A 263 4.62 26.02 4.91
C ASP A 263 3.72 25.38 5.99
N VAL A 264 2.40 25.52 5.86
CA VAL A 264 1.39 24.89 6.70
C VAL A 264 0.42 24.10 5.82
N ILE A 265 0.14 22.85 6.15
CA ILE A 265 -0.97 22.10 5.56
C ILE A 265 -2.25 22.75 6.06
N ALA A 266 -3.05 23.26 5.15
CA ALA A 266 -4.25 24.03 5.46
C ALA A 266 -5.44 23.57 4.61
N ARG A 267 -6.65 23.75 5.15
CA ARG A 267 -7.86 23.72 4.33
C ARG A 267 -8.05 25.09 3.71
N ARG A 268 -7.92 25.17 2.38
CA ARG A 268 -8.31 26.35 1.62
C ARG A 268 -9.82 26.32 1.38
N MET A 269 -10.46 27.45 1.48
CA MET A 269 -11.87 27.70 1.18
C MET A 269 -12.00 29.05 0.48
N PRO A 270 -13.09 29.34 -0.25
CA PRO A 270 -13.32 30.68 -0.87
C PRO A 270 -13.26 31.84 0.14
N SER A 271 -13.57 31.58 1.42
CA SER A 271 -13.53 32.56 2.53
C SER A 271 -12.14 32.76 3.14
N GLY A 272 -11.13 31.97 2.76
CA GLY A 272 -9.78 32.00 3.33
C GLY A 272 -9.21 30.63 3.59
N SER A 273 -8.14 30.56 4.39
CA SER A 273 -7.48 29.28 4.72
C SER A 273 -7.50 29.03 6.22
N VAL A 274 -7.75 27.78 6.62
CA VAL A 274 -7.70 27.33 8.01
C VAL A 274 -6.43 26.47 8.19
N PRO A 275 -5.47 26.85 9.03
CA PRO A 275 -4.28 26.05 9.29
C PRO A 275 -4.64 24.75 10.01
N LEU A 276 -4.01 23.64 9.64
CA LEU A 276 -4.28 22.31 10.17
C LEU A 276 -3.03 21.67 10.79
N VAL A 277 -1.94 21.54 10.00
CA VAL A 277 -0.72 20.85 10.42
C VAL A 277 0.49 21.63 9.90
N PRO A 278 1.42 22.07 10.76
CA PRO A 278 2.66 22.70 10.29
C PRO A 278 3.51 21.70 9.49
N ARG A 279 4.09 22.14 8.37
CA ARG A 279 4.96 21.30 7.53
C ARG A 279 6.12 20.69 8.31
N SER A 280 6.63 21.41 9.31
CA SER A 280 7.71 20.96 10.21
C SER A 280 7.33 19.73 11.05
N ALA A 281 6.06 19.44 11.24
CA ALA A 281 5.60 18.22 11.90
C ALA A 281 5.72 16.96 10.99
N VAL A 282 5.82 17.15 9.67
CA VAL A 282 5.90 16.02 8.72
C VAL A 282 7.34 15.52 8.64
N GLN A 283 7.60 14.35 9.18
CA GLN A 283 8.93 13.72 9.17
C GLN A 283 9.22 12.93 7.87
N LEU A 284 8.19 12.65 7.07
CA LEU A 284 8.31 11.89 5.84
C LEU A 284 9.12 12.66 4.78
N ILE A 285 10.00 11.93 4.10
CA ILE A 285 10.91 12.45 3.07
C ILE A 285 10.30 12.25 1.69
N GLY A 286 10.21 13.33 0.93
CA GLY A 286 9.76 13.29 -0.46
C GLY A 286 8.37 13.85 -0.65
N ARG A 287 8.19 14.41 -1.86
CA ARG A 287 6.96 15.11 -2.26
C ARG A 287 5.74 14.19 -2.28
N HIS A 288 5.90 12.97 -2.79
CA HIS A 288 4.82 11.99 -2.87
C HIS A 288 4.33 11.58 -1.48
N LEU A 289 5.23 11.44 -0.48
CA LEU A 289 4.81 11.15 0.89
C LEU A 289 4.11 12.35 1.56
N LEU A 290 4.43 13.56 1.17
CA LEU A 290 3.67 14.74 1.59
C LEU A 290 2.25 14.73 1.00
N GLN A 291 2.05 14.27 -0.24
CA GLN A 291 0.71 14.07 -0.81
C GLN A 291 -0.10 13.03 -0.01
N ASP A 292 0.53 11.95 0.44
CA ASP A 292 -0.10 10.94 1.30
C ASP A 292 -0.56 11.56 2.64
N VAL A 293 0.26 12.49 3.20
CA VAL A 293 -0.12 13.24 4.42
C VAL A 293 -1.31 14.16 4.16
N LEU A 294 -1.34 14.87 3.03
CA LEU A 294 -2.47 15.73 2.66
C LEU A 294 -3.78 14.91 2.57
N ALA A 295 -3.72 13.72 1.96
CA ALA A 295 -4.85 12.81 1.85
C ALA A 295 -5.33 12.33 3.24
N ALA A 296 -4.42 11.96 4.14
CA ALA A 296 -4.76 11.56 5.50
C ALA A 296 -5.35 12.72 6.32
N VAL A 297 -4.81 13.94 6.16
CA VAL A 297 -5.35 15.17 6.79
C VAL A 297 -6.76 15.48 6.24
N ALA A 298 -7.00 15.25 4.94
CA ALA A 298 -8.35 15.40 4.37
C ALA A 298 -9.37 14.47 5.04
N ILE A 299 -9.01 13.21 5.32
CA ILE A 299 -9.84 12.29 6.09
C ILE A 299 -10.11 12.88 7.49
N GLY A 300 -9.06 13.39 8.17
CA GLY A 300 -9.17 14.03 9.47
C GLY A 300 -10.15 15.20 9.48
N VAL A 301 -10.13 16.06 8.46
CA VAL A 301 -11.06 17.18 8.29
C VAL A 301 -12.51 16.68 8.15
N ILE A 302 -12.75 15.64 7.36
CA ILE A 302 -14.10 15.09 7.15
C ILE A 302 -14.69 14.54 8.45
N VAL A 303 -13.88 13.86 9.26
CA VAL A 303 -14.34 13.29 10.55
C VAL A 303 -14.38 14.31 11.68
N GLY A 304 -13.92 15.55 11.45
CA GLY A 304 -13.93 16.61 12.46
C GLY A 304 -12.77 16.53 13.47
N ALA A 305 -11.65 15.91 13.11
CA ALA A 305 -10.43 15.90 13.94
C ALA A 305 -9.88 17.31 14.15
N THR A 306 -9.41 17.62 15.37
CA THR A 306 -8.81 18.94 15.64
C THR A 306 -7.43 19.09 15.04
N PRO A 307 -6.98 20.31 14.71
CA PRO A 307 -5.62 20.55 14.21
C PRO A 307 -4.52 20.00 15.14
N GLU A 308 -4.74 20.05 16.45
CA GLU A 308 -3.81 19.53 17.45
C GLU A 308 -3.71 18.00 17.41
N ALA A 309 -4.84 17.30 17.25
CA ALA A 309 -4.87 15.84 17.11
C ALA A 309 -4.18 15.41 15.82
N MET A 310 -4.47 16.08 14.70
CA MET A 310 -3.82 15.84 13.41
C MET A 310 -2.30 16.08 13.49
N THR A 311 -1.88 17.20 14.10
CA THR A 311 -0.46 17.53 14.25
C THR A 311 0.27 16.49 15.10
N ARG A 312 -0.31 16.03 16.23
CA ARG A 312 0.30 14.97 17.05
C ARG A 312 0.47 13.67 16.28
N ALA A 313 -0.55 13.25 15.53
CA ALA A 313 -0.51 12.01 14.75
C ALA A 313 0.55 12.07 13.65
N VAL A 314 0.61 13.19 12.91
CA VAL A 314 1.59 13.41 11.83
C VAL A 314 3.02 13.49 12.39
N ALA A 315 3.23 14.19 13.51
CA ALA A 315 4.55 14.31 14.12
C ALA A 315 5.09 13.00 14.69
N ALA A 316 4.19 12.10 15.12
CA ALA A 316 4.57 10.77 15.62
C ALA A 316 4.69 9.71 14.50
N PHE A 317 4.39 10.06 13.25
CA PHE A 317 4.44 9.12 12.14
C PHE A 317 5.77 9.18 11.40
N GLU A 318 6.64 8.23 11.68
CA GLU A 318 7.97 8.12 11.08
C GLU A 318 7.98 7.48 9.67
N GLY A 319 6.83 7.07 9.17
CA GLY A 319 6.69 6.40 7.87
C GLY A 319 6.53 4.88 7.99
N LEU A 320 6.74 4.22 6.87
CA LEU A 320 6.72 2.77 6.77
C LEU A 320 8.14 2.24 6.80
N GLU A 321 8.34 1.14 7.52
CA GLU A 321 9.60 0.41 7.48
C GLU A 321 9.97 0.07 6.03
N HIS A 322 11.22 0.28 5.67
CA HIS A 322 11.76 0.05 4.33
C HIS A 322 11.20 0.94 3.20
N THR A 323 10.58 2.08 3.54
CA THR A 323 10.06 3.04 2.54
C THR A 323 10.60 4.45 2.84
N LEU A 324 11.65 4.88 2.15
CA LEU A 324 12.41 6.11 2.41
C LEU A 324 12.62 6.35 3.92
N GLU A 325 12.84 5.27 4.65
CA GLU A 325 12.98 5.23 6.11
C GLU A 325 14.33 5.84 6.50
N PRO A 326 14.38 6.97 7.25
CA PRO A 326 15.63 7.47 7.82
C PRO A 326 16.15 6.47 8.85
N VAL A 327 17.38 5.96 8.66
CA VAL A 327 17.98 4.99 9.57
C VAL A 327 18.85 5.71 10.61
N ARG A 328 19.90 6.39 10.14
CA ARG A 328 20.87 7.06 11.01
C ARG A 328 21.70 8.11 10.28
N ARG A 329 22.27 9.04 11.04
CA ARG A 329 23.30 9.95 10.56
C ARG A 329 24.63 9.64 11.23
N ILE A 330 25.69 9.39 10.44
CA ILE A 330 27.03 9.04 10.92
C ILE A 330 28.03 10.01 10.28
N GLY A 331 28.83 10.74 11.05
CA GLY A 331 29.85 11.64 10.51
C GLY A 331 29.33 12.65 9.49
N GLY A 332 28.06 13.08 9.62
CA GLY A 332 27.42 14.00 8.67
C GLY A 332 26.72 13.33 7.49
N VAL A 333 26.94 12.02 7.25
CA VAL A 333 26.29 11.22 6.20
C VAL A 333 24.98 10.65 6.71
N GLN A 334 23.89 10.88 5.97
CA GLN A 334 22.57 10.33 6.25
C GLN A 334 22.39 8.96 5.57
N PHE A 335 21.82 7.99 6.29
CA PHE A 335 21.43 6.69 5.72
C PHE A 335 19.92 6.59 5.63
N ILE A 336 19.43 6.15 4.45
CA ILE A 336 18.00 6.00 4.15
C ILE A 336 17.75 4.62 3.56
N ASN A 337 16.76 3.92 4.11
CA ASN A 337 16.34 2.59 3.71
C ASN A 337 15.06 2.66 2.87
N ASP A 338 15.17 2.37 1.58
CA ASP A 338 14.05 2.17 0.67
C ASP A 338 14.12 0.78 0.01
N SER A 339 14.38 -0.24 0.84
CA SER A 339 14.49 -1.63 0.36
C SER A 339 13.23 -2.12 -0.38
N LYS A 340 12.08 -1.50 -0.12
CA LYS A 340 10.80 -1.77 -0.79
C LYS A 340 10.78 -1.29 -2.25
N ALA A 341 11.71 -0.46 -2.68
CA ALA A 341 11.89 -0.04 -4.07
C ALA A 341 12.44 -1.19 -4.95
N THR A 342 11.62 -2.20 -5.19
CA THR A 342 11.99 -3.43 -5.92
C THR A 342 11.80 -3.36 -7.43
N ASN A 343 11.60 -2.18 -7.98
CA ASN A 343 11.51 -1.93 -9.43
C ASN A 343 12.07 -0.54 -9.77
N LEU A 344 12.35 -0.33 -11.07
CA LEU A 344 12.97 0.89 -11.58
C LEU A 344 12.17 2.16 -11.26
N ALA A 345 10.85 2.11 -11.37
CA ALA A 345 10.00 3.28 -11.11
C ALA A 345 10.06 3.71 -9.63
N ALA A 346 10.05 2.75 -8.70
CA ALA A 346 10.19 3.03 -7.28
C ALA A 346 11.56 3.61 -6.93
N ALA A 347 12.65 3.00 -7.45
CA ALA A 347 14.01 3.50 -7.23
C ALA A 347 14.22 4.90 -7.84
N ARG A 348 13.65 5.17 -9.02
CA ARG A 348 13.66 6.49 -9.61
C ARG A 348 13.00 7.52 -8.69
N HIS A 349 11.82 7.23 -8.17
CA HIS A 349 11.13 8.11 -7.22
C HIS A 349 11.95 8.36 -5.95
N ALA A 350 12.59 7.32 -5.41
CA ALA A 350 13.45 7.47 -4.23
C ALA A 350 14.63 8.41 -4.51
N ILE A 351 15.31 8.22 -5.64
CA ILE A 351 16.43 9.07 -6.07
C ILE A 351 15.97 10.53 -6.28
N GLU A 352 14.84 10.73 -6.96
CA GLU A 352 14.28 12.06 -7.24
C GLU A 352 13.77 12.78 -5.99
N SER A 353 13.46 12.05 -4.92
CA SER A 353 12.97 12.61 -3.64
C SER A 353 14.07 13.20 -2.77
N LEU A 354 15.34 12.95 -3.09
CA LEU A 354 16.48 13.35 -2.29
C LEU A 354 17.31 14.43 -2.99
N GLY A 355 18.03 15.21 -2.18
CA GLY A 355 18.90 16.27 -2.66
C GLY A 355 20.23 15.78 -3.23
N PRO A 356 21.08 16.71 -3.74
CA PRO A 356 22.42 16.40 -4.24
C PRO A 356 23.33 15.77 -3.18
N GLY A 357 24.34 15.03 -3.63
CA GLY A 357 25.29 14.34 -2.75
C GLY A 357 24.85 12.91 -2.41
N LEU A 358 23.98 12.35 -3.24
CA LEU A 358 23.41 11.02 -3.09
C LEU A 358 24.41 9.94 -3.52
N VAL A 359 24.41 8.82 -2.80
CA VAL A 359 25.08 7.55 -3.18
C VAL A 359 24.06 6.45 -3.06
N PRO A 360 23.33 6.11 -4.15
CA PRO A 360 22.39 5.01 -4.14
C PRO A 360 23.11 3.65 -4.19
N ILE A 361 22.56 2.69 -3.43
CA ILE A 361 22.88 1.26 -3.51
C ILE A 361 21.78 0.62 -4.33
N VAL A 362 22.15 0.07 -5.50
CA VAL A 362 21.22 -0.45 -6.51
C VAL A 362 21.65 -1.87 -6.90
N GLY A 363 20.67 -2.77 -7.11
CA GLY A 363 20.93 -4.11 -7.58
C GLY A 363 20.18 -5.21 -6.84
N GLY A 364 20.42 -6.43 -7.25
CA GLY A 364 19.69 -7.64 -6.88
C GLY A 364 19.23 -8.39 -8.12
N ARG A 365 18.16 -9.21 -8.02
CA ARG A 365 17.57 -9.93 -9.15
C ARG A 365 16.69 -9.00 -9.97
N PHE A 366 17.15 -8.64 -11.17
CA PHE A 366 16.47 -7.72 -12.08
C PHE A 366 15.21 -8.35 -12.69
N LYS A 367 14.11 -7.58 -12.71
CA LYS A 367 12.81 -8.03 -13.24
C LYS A 367 12.50 -7.51 -14.65
N GLY A 368 13.49 -6.88 -15.31
CA GLY A 368 13.33 -6.30 -16.64
C GLY A 368 13.02 -4.80 -16.63
N GLY A 369 13.09 -4.19 -17.80
CA GLY A 369 12.95 -2.76 -18.02
C GLY A 369 14.22 -2.11 -18.55
N ASP A 370 14.25 -0.78 -18.61
CA ASP A 370 15.40 -0.01 -19.09
C ASP A 370 16.04 0.78 -17.93
N TRP A 371 17.27 0.44 -17.57
CA TRP A 371 18.05 1.13 -16.53
C TRP A 371 18.21 2.64 -16.79
N ARG A 372 18.14 3.07 -18.05
CA ARG A 372 18.25 4.50 -18.43
C ARG A 372 17.19 5.38 -17.80
N VAL A 373 16.08 4.84 -17.32
CA VAL A 373 15.07 5.62 -16.59
C VAL A 373 15.59 6.22 -15.27
N LEU A 374 16.72 5.72 -14.74
CA LEU A 374 17.36 6.28 -13.56
C LEU A 374 18.38 7.37 -13.90
N GLN A 375 18.81 7.50 -15.15
CA GLN A 375 19.96 8.29 -15.58
C GLN A 375 19.84 9.75 -15.21
N ASP A 376 18.72 10.40 -15.53
CA ASP A 376 18.51 11.83 -15.26
C ASP A 376 18.58 12.15 -13.76
N GLY A 377 17.93 11.33 -12.94
CA GLY A 377 17.95 11.45 -11.49
C GLY A 377 19.34 11.26 -10.90
N LEU A 378 20.08 10.30 -11.41
CA LEU A 378 21.47 10.02 -10.99
C LEU A 378 22.43 11.16 -11.36
N VAL A 379 22.41 11.62 -12.62
CA VAL A 379 23.26 12.72 -13.08
C VAL A 379 23.05 14.00 -12.27
N GLN A 380 21.81 14.30 -11.89
CA GLN A 380 21.48 15.52 -11.14
C GLN A 380 21.84 15.44 -9.66
N ARG A 381 21.87 14.26 -9.06
CA ARG A 381 21.89 14.10 -7.59
C ARG A 381 23.00 13.22 -7.05
N ALA A 382 23.43 12.20 -7.81
CA ALA A 382 24.36 11.22 -7.30
C ALA A 382 25.82 11.65 -7.48
N LYS A 383 26.64 11.45 -6.42
CA LYS A 383 28.10 11.53 -6.50
C LYS A 383 28.69 10.27 -7.13
N ALA A 384 28.10 9.14 -6.81
CA ALA A 384 28.47 7.81 -7.27
C ALA A 384 27.27 6.87 -7.07
N LEU A 385 27.33 5.65 -7.61
CA LEU A 385 26.39 4.57 -7.42
C LEU A 385 27.14 3.33 -6.94
N VAL A 386 26.60 2.58 -5.98
CA VAL A 386 27.13 1.27 -5.57
C VAL A 386 26.20 0.18 -6.11
N ALA A 387 26.76 -0.71 -6.93
CA ALA A 387 26.04 -1.83 -7.54
C ALA A 387 26.23 -3.12 -6.73
N ILE A 388 25.13 -3.86 -6.44
CA ILE A 388 25.15 -5.13 -5.71
C ILE A 388 24.39 -6.24 -6.46
N GLY A 389 24.63 -7.50 -6.11
CA GLY A 389 23.85 -8.66 -6.56
C GLY A 389 23.99 -9.00 -8.05
N GLU A 390 23.04 -9.81 -8.56
CA GLU A 390 23.07 -10.37 -9.92
C GLU A 390 23.06 -9.30 -11.03
N ALA A 391 22.47 -8.13 -10.79
CA ALA A 391 22.34 -7.07 -11.80
C ALA A 391 23.59 -6.20 -11.98
N ARG A 392 24.65 -6.37 -11.19
CA ARG A 392 25.88 -5.54 -11.24
C ARG A 392 26.42 -5.30 -12.67
N PRO A 393 26.64 -6.34 -13.50
CA PRO A 393 27.21 -6.13 -14.82
C PRO A 393 26.36 -5.22 -15.72
N GLN A 394 25.04 -5.38 -15.67
CA GLN A 394 24.10 -4.56 -16.45
C GLN A 394 24.08 -3.11 -15.97
N ILE A 395 24.16 -2.89 -14.65
CA ILE A 395 24.20 -1.56 -14.05
C ILE A 395 25.47 -0.82 -14.48
N VAL A 396 26.64 -1.50 -14.44
CA VAL A 396 27.92 -0.94 -14.88
C VAL A 396 27.88 -0.60 -16.38
N GLU A 397 27.38 -1.51 -17.20
CA GLU A 397 27.29 -1.32 -18.65
C GLU A 397 26.41 -0.13 -19.03
N VAL A 398 25.23 0.02 -18.43
CA VAL A 398 24.22 1.00 -18.85
C VAL A 398 24.42 2.36 -18.16
N LEU A 399 24.77 2.38 -16.87
CA LEU A 399 24.83 3.60 -16.05
C LEU A 399 26.26 4.11 -15.83
N GLY A 400 27.30 3.30 -16.08
CA GLY A 400 28.69 3.68 -15.83
C GLY A 400 29.20 4.87 -16.65
N GLY A 401 28.56 5.17 -17.78
CA GLY A 401 28.84 6.38 -18.57
C GLY A 401 28.20 7.68 -18.02
N SER A 402 27.27 7.56 -17.07
CA SER A 402 26.47 8.68 -16.53
C SER A 402 26.91 9.09 -15.13
N VAL A 403 27.34 8.14 -14.31
CA VAL A 403 27.77 8.33 -12.93
C VAL A 403 28.86 7.32 -12.60
N PRO A 404 29.86 7.63 -11.73
CA PRO A 404 30.82 6.65 -11.25
C PRO A 404 30.10 5.47 -10.59
N VAL A 405 30.28 4.23 -11.10
CA VAL A 405 29.70 3.01 -10.56
C VAL A 405 30.79 2.21 -9.86
N HIS A 406 30.53 1.85 -8.61
CA HIS A 406 31.38 0.97 -7.79
C HIS A 406 30.64 -0.34 -7.54
N GLU A 407 31.34 -1.44 -7.59
CA GLU A 407 30.77 -2.77 -7.34
C GLU A 407 31.08 -3.22 -5.91
N ALA A 408 30.10 -3.84 -5.25
CA ALA A 408 30.25 -4.44 -3.94
C ALA A 408 29.73 -5.89 -3.94
N ASP A 409 30.46 -6.79 -3.26
CA ASP A 409 30.11 -8.21 -3.20
C ASP A 409 29.10 -8.52 -2.09
N SER A 410 28.91 -7.59 -1.16
CA SER A 410 27.95 -7.72 -0.05
C SER A 410 27.30 -6.40 0.29
N LEU A 411 26.15 -6.47 1.01
CA LEU A 411 25.47 -5.28 1.52
C LEU A 411 26.33 -4.55 2.57
N ALA A 412 27.09 -5.28 3.40
CA ALA A 412 28.03 -4.72 4.36
C ALA A 412 29.12 -3.87 3.68
N GLU A 413 29.67 -4.38 2.58
CA GLU A 413 30.66 -3.65 1.77
C GLU A 413 30.01 -2.43 1.12
N ALA A 414 28.83 -2.57 0.54
CA ALA A 414 28.09 -1.48 -0.08
C ALA A 414 27.80 -0.33 0.90
N VAL A 415 27.44 -0.64 2.14
CA VAL A 415 27.23 0.37 3.21
C VAL A 415 28.51 1.11 3.54
N ARG A 416 29.65 0.42 3.73
CA ARG A 416 30.95 1.06 4.01
C ARG A 416 31.44 1.92 2.85
N MET A 417 31.32 1.39 1.64
CA MET A 417 31.70 2.10 0.41
C MET A 417 30.81 3.34 0.23
N GLY A 418 29.50 3.18 0.40
CA GLY A 418 28.54 4.29 0.34
C GLY A 418 28.85 5.38 1.36
N PHE A 419 29.22 5.05 2.59
CA PHE A 419 29.66 6.00 3.59
C PHE A 419 30.86 6.81 3.14
N THR A 420 31.90 6.15 2.65
CA THR A 420 33.14 6.79 2.16
C THR A 420 32.85 7.74 1.00
N LEU A 421 32.06 7.32 0.03
CA LEU A 421 31.69 8.10 -1.16
C LEU A 421 30.78 9.29 -0.82
N ALA A 422 29.87 9.13 0.16
CA ALA A 422 28.95 10.18 0.58
C ALA A 422 29.59 11.25 1.48
N ALA A 423 30.72 10.93 2.12
CA ALA A 423 31.41 11.85 3.05
C ALA A 423 31.82 13.18 2.36
N PRO A 424 31.96 14.28 3.16
CA PRO A 424 31.63 14.44 4.58
C PRO A 424 30.14 14.72 4.84
N ARG A 425 29.38 15.07 3.81
CA ARG A 425 27.95 15.41 3.89
C ARG A 425 27.24 14.91 2.64
N GLY A 426 26.51 13.86 2.78
CA GLY A 426 25.74 13.27 1.69
C GLY A 426 24.73 12.27 2.23
N THR A 427 24.12 11.52 1.32
CA THR A 427 23.09 10.53 1.67
C THR A 427 23.40 9.20 1.01
N VAL A 428 23.48 8.14 1.80
CA VAL A 428 23.47 6.75 1.30
C VAL A 428 22.03 6.27 1.27
N LEU A 429 21.56 5.86 0.09
CA LEU A 429 20.18 5.41 -0.14
C LEU A 429 20.18 3.96 -0.59
N LEU A 430 19.60 3.05 0.17
CA LEU A 430 19.25 1.74 -0.35
C LEU A 430 17.98 1.85 -1.19
N ALA A 431 18.08 1.86 -2.52
CA ALA A 431 16.97 1.87 -3.47
C ALA A 431 17.23 0.86 -4.59
N PRO A 432 17.04 -0.43 -4.34
CA PRO A 432 17.65 -1.50 -5.14
C PRO A 432 17.19 -1.61 -6.58
N ALA A 433 16.02 -1.14 -6.95
CA ALA A 433 15.37 -1.32 -8.25
C ALA A 433 15.11 -2.79 -8.66
N CYS A 434 15.50 -3.74 -7.81
CA CYS A 434 15.52 -5.17 -8.06
C CYS A 434 14.83 -5.94 -6.93
N ALA A 435 14.33 -7.14 -7.24
CA ALA A 435 13.98 -8.12 -6.22
C ALA A 435 15.23 -8.52 -5.42
N SER A 436 15.02 -9.05 -4.21
CA SER A 436 16.09 -9.36 -3.26
C SER A 436 16.51 -10.84 -3.25
N PHE A 437 15.81 -11.69 -4.02
CA PHE A 437 15.88 -13.16 -3.94
C PHE A 437 17.22 -13.80 -4.33
N ASP A 438 18.18 -13.02 -4.84
CA ASP A 438 19.54 -13.45 -5.11
C ASP A 438 20.43 -13.44 -3.85
N MET A 439 20.13 -12.56 -2.88
CA MET A 439 20.96 -12.37 -1.69
C MET A 439 20.15 -12.49 -0.37
N PHE A 440 18.82 -12.38 -0.40
CA PHE A 440 17.92 -12.34 0.77
C PHE A 440 16.62 -13.08 0.49
N GLN A 441 15.90 -13.49 1.54
CA GLN A 441 14.59 -14.15 1.43
C GLN A 441 13.52 -13.21 0.85
N ASP A 442 13.55 -11.93 1.27
CA ASP A 442 12.63 -10.90 0.80
C ASP A 442 13.23 -9.49 0.96
N TYR A 443 12.48 -8.47 0.52
CA TYR A 443 12.91 -7.07 0.62
C TYR A 443 12.99 -6.59 2.08
N ALA A 444 12.19 -7.16 2.98
CA ALA A 444 12.18 -6.73 4.37
C ALA A 444 13.44 -7.25 5.10
N GLU A 445 13.89 -8.47 4.82
CA GLU A 445 15.17 -8.98 5.30
C GLU A 445 16.32 -8.10 4.80
N ARG A 446 16.37 -7.79 3.49
CA ARG A 446 17.38 -6.87 2.94
C ARG A 446 17.40 -5.53 3.65
N GLY A 447 16.23 -4.97 3.94
CA GLY A 447 16.10 -3.71 4.65
C GLY A 447 16.54 -3.80 6.12
N ARG A 448 16.24 -4.88 6.82
CA ARG A 448 16.75 -5.13 8.19
C ARG A 448 18.26 -5.27 8.20
N CYS A 449 18.83 -6.08 7.30
CA CYS A 449 20.28 -6.22 7.17
C CYS A 449 20.97 -4.89 6.88
N PHE A 450 20.36 -4.02 6.04
CA PHE A 450 20.89 -2.68 5.80
C PHE A 450 20.95 -1.85 7.09
N LYS A 451 19.89 -1.85 7.89
CA LYS A 451 19.86 -1.14 9.18
C LYS A 451 20.92 -1.67 10.14
N GLU A 452 21.07 -2.99 10.23
CA GLU A 452 22.11 -3.63 11.07
C GLU A 452 23.52 -3.25 10.64
N GLU A 453 23.82 -3.22 9.32
CA GLU A 453 25.14 -2.82 8.83
C GLU A 453 25.43 -1.34 9.07
N VAL A 454 24.41 -0.47 8.98
CA VAL A 454 24.54 0.95 9.35
C VAL A 454 24.84 1.10 10.84
N GLU A 455 24.18 0.34 11.72
CA GLU A 455 24.48 0.38 13.16
C GLU A 455 25.88 -0.15 13.48
N ARG A 456 26.35 -1.23 12.83
CA ARG A 456 27.75 -1.73 12.98
C ARG A 456 28.77 -0.68 12.54
N LEU A 457 28.50 0.00 11.43
CA LEU A 457 29.36 1.09 10.96
C LEU A 457 29.41 2.23 11.97
N ALA A 458 28.28 2.61 12.58
CA ALA A 458 28.23 3.64 13.59
C ALA A 458 29.11 3.32 14.81
N GLY A 459 29.07 2.06 15.31
CA GLY A 459 29.94 1.59 16.38
C GLY A 459 31.41 1.74 16.05
N SER A 460 31.83 1.32 14.85
CA SER A 460 33.25 1.37 14.45
C SER A 460 33.76 2.81 14.26
N VAL A 461 32.93 3.75 13.82
CA VAL A 461 33.30 5.17 13.64
C VAL A 461 33.44 5.87 15.00
N THR A 462 32.62 5.53 15.99
CA THR A 462 32.70 6.08 17.34
C THR A 462 33.99 5.67 18.04
N GLU A 463 34.41 4.40 17.91
CA GLU A 463 35.66 3.89 18.50
C GLU A 463 36.92 4.53 17.92
N ILE A 464 36.91 4.96 16.65
CA ILE A 464 38.06 5.66 16.01
C ILE A 464 38.12 7.11 16.43
N GLY A 465 37.00 7.72 16.80
CA GLY A 465 36.94 9.14 17.23
C GLY A 465 37.33 9.40 18.70
N GLU A 466 37.44 8.32 19.51
CA GLU A 466 37.87 8.38 20.93
C GLU A 466 39.35 8.04 21.14
N GLN A 467 40.10 7.71 20.09
CA GLN A 467 41.57 7.56 20.12
C GLN A 467 42.25 8.82 19.56
#